data_e6a5d9a86b8621a0cdb021531cfde241
#
_entry.id   e6a5d9a86b8621a0cdb021531cfde241
#
_cell.length_a   1.000
_cell.length_b   1.000
_cell.length_c   1.000
_cell.angle_alpha   90.00
_cell.angle_beta   90.00
_cell.angle_gamma   90.00
#
_symmetry.space_group_name_H-M   'P 1'
#
loop_
_entity.id
_entity.type
_entity.pdbx_description
1 polymer ?
#
loop_
_entity_poly.entity_id
_entity_poly.type
_entity_poly.pdbx_seq_one_letter_code
_entity_poly.pdbx_strand_id
1 'polypeptide(L)'
;MFSWFFLRGQRDPVTMGIVVMAFVGIWMVLAPDDFHFGVANLWGLGSGISAAVAMIYLNVSRRHHDSQTILFFMFGLGSVLIFSLFHQAIFLPDATELFFLGSCALAGILGQYLITYGFLYVTAVEGSIISSTRILLAAILGPLLIAEPALTLAGWCGAVLIFVANVALAVRRS
;
A
#
# COMPACT_ATOMS: atom_id res chain seq x y z
N MET A 1 -13.07 -0.30 2.35
CA MET A 1 -14.12 -1.18 2.86
C MET A 1 -14.23 -1.15 4.38
N PHE A 2 -13.17 -1.35 5.17
CA PHE A 2 -13.22 -1.30 6.63
C PHE A 2 -13.74 0.04 7.20
N SER A 3 -13.38 1.16 6.60
CA SER A 3 -13.88 2.49 7.00
C SER A 3 -15.40 2.61 6.87
N TRP A 4 -16.01 1.86 5.98
CA TRP A 4 -17.45 1.83 5.73
C TRP A 4 -18.24 1.11 6.84
N PHE A 5 -17.62 0.14 7.51
CA PHE A 5 -18.22 -0.60 8.61
C PHE A 5 -18.12 0.17 9.94
N PHE A 6 -17.05 0.94 10.14
CA PHE A 6 -16.77 1.66 11.38
C PHE A 6 -17.25 3.12 11.39
N LEU A 7 -17.29 3.78 10.23
CA LEU A 7 -17.78 5.15 10.10
C LEU A 7 -19.19 5.11 9.52
N ARG A 8 -20.18 5.43 10.32
CA ARG A 8 -21.58 5.64 9.93
C ARG A 8 -21.71 6.84 8.97
N GLY A 9 -20.98 6.86 7.88
CA GLY A 9 -21.09 7.81 6.78
C GLY A 9 -22.17 7.37 5.81
N GLN A 10 -22.88 8.34 5.22
CA GLN A 10 -23.96 8.12 4.27
C GLN A 10 -23.59 7.06 3.22
N ARG A 11 -24.46 6.08 3.05
CA ARG A 11 -24.37 5.02 2.03
C ARG A 11 -24.60 5.66 0.67
N ASP A 12 -23.54 6.15 0.06
CA ASP A 12 -23.59 6.81 -1.21
C ASP A 12 -23.33 5.78 -2.34
N PRO A 13 -24.31 5.52 -3.22
CA PRO A 13 -24.20 4.52 -4.27
C PRO A 13 -23.07 4.83 -5.26
N VAL A 14 -22.74 6.11 -5.45
CA VAL A 14 -21.64 6.51 -6.36
C VAL A 14 -20.28 6.14 -5.75
N THR A 15 -20.08 6.32 -4.45
CA THR A 15 -18.86 5.86 -3.76
C THR A 15 -18.71 4.34 -3.89
N MET A 16 -19.81 3.58 -3.79
CA MET A 16 -19.78 2.15 -4.01
C MET A 16 -19.37 1.80 -5.44
N GLY A 17 -19.91 2.50 -6.44
CA GLY A 17 -19.52 2.32 -7.83
C GLY A 17 -18.02 2.58 -8.07
N ILE A 18 -17.47 3.63 -7.47
CA ILE A 18 -16.03 3.94 -7.56
C ILE A 18 -15.18 2.83 -6.92
N VAL A 19 -15.61 2.30 -5.78
CA VAL A 19 -14.91 1.18 -5.11
C VAL A 19 -14.94 -0.07 -5.98
N VAL A 20 -16.08 -0.42 -6.57
CA VAL A 20 -16.18 -1.54 -7.51
C VAL A 20 -15.28 -1.34 -8.71
N MET A 21 -15.24 -0.13 -9.28
CA MET A 21 -14.35 0.22 -10.39
C MET A 21 -12.88 0.02 -10.02
N ALA A 22 -12.46 0.42 -8.80
CA ALA A 22 -11.10 0.18 -8.31
C ALA A 22 -10.80 -1.34 -8.20
N PHE A 23 -11.75 -2.15 -7.71
CA PHE A 23 -11.58 -3.60 -7.64
C PHE A 23 -11.45 -4.25 -9.02
N VAL A 24 -12.25 -3.83 -9.99
CA VAL A 24 -12.12 -4.29 -11.37
C VAL A 24 -10.75 -3.92 -11.93
N GLY A 25 -10.28 -2.70 -11.67
CA GLY A 25 -8.94 -2.27 -12.06
C GLY A 25 -7.84 -3.13 -11.44
N ILE A 26 -7.92 -3.45 -10.16
CA ILE A 26 -6.97 -4.35 -9.48
C ILE A 26 -7.01 -5.74 -10.13
N TRP A 27 -8.19 -6.26 -10.41
CA TRP A 27 -8.35 -7.54 -11.08
C TRP A 27 -7.67 -7.56 -12.45
N MET A 28 -7.84 -6.50 -13.25
CA MET A 28 -7.22 -6.37 -14.57
C MET A 28 -5.70 -6.26 -14.52
N VAL A 29 -5.14 -5.61 -13.48
CA VAL A 29 -3.67 -5.52 -13.27
C VAL A 29 -3.10 -6.88 -12.89
N LEU A 30 -3.78 -7.60 -12.00
CA LEU A 30 -3.33 -8.90 -11.55
C LEU A 30 -3.48 -9.97 -12.63
N ALA A 31 -4.49 -9.80 -13.54
CA ALA A 31 -4.86 -10.68 -14.67
C ALA A 31 -4.18 -12.07 -14.59
N PRO A 32 -4.52 -12.91 -13.62
CA PRO A 32 -3.90 -14.22 -13.51
C PRO A 32 -4.35 -15.05 -14.70
N ASP A 33 -3.39 -15.46 -15.53
CA ASP A 33 -3.63 -16.36 -16.68
C ASP A 33 -4.22 -17.69 -16.20
N ASP A 34 -3.88 -18.06 -14.94
CA ASP A 34 -4.44 -19.22 -14.23
C ASP A 34 -4.91 -18.83 -12.84
N PHE A 35 -6.23 -18.70 -12.68
CA PHE A 35 -6.83 -18.39 -11.38
C PHE A 35 -6.86 -19.66 -10.49
N HIS A 36 -5.73 -19.96 -9.89
CA HIS A 36 -5.67 -20.98 -8.85
C HIS A 36 -5.89 -20.34 -7.48
N PHE A 37 -6.98 -20.70 -6.82
CA PHE A 37 -7.18 -20.40 -5.41
C PHE A 37 -6.15 -21.18 -4.58
N GLY A 38 -4.96 -20.60 -4.43
CA GLY A 38 -3.90 -21.16 -3.60
C GLY A 38 -3.84 -20.50 -2.23
N VAL A 39 -3.22 -21.17 -1.27
CA VAL A 39 -2.94 -20.65 0.07
C VAL A 39 -2.18 -19.31 0.00
N ALA A 40 -1.34 -19.11 -1.02
CA ALA A 40 -0.62 -17.86 -1.27
C ALA A 40 -1.57 -16.66 -1.45
N ASN A 41 -2.73 -16.83 -2.09
CA ASN A 41 -3.71 -15.77 -2.30
C ASN A 41 -4.39 -15.34 -0.99
N LEU A 42 -4.56 -16.27 -0.04
CA LEU A 42 -5.06 -15.97 1.30
C LEU A 42 -4.08 -15.11 2.09
N TRP A 43 -2.78 -15.35 1.97
CA TRP A 43 -1.75 -14.50 2.58
C TRP A 43 -1.76 -13.09 1.98
N GLY A 44 -1.93 -12.97 0.66
CA GLY A 44 -2.09 -11.69 -0.02
C GLY A 44 -3.31 -10.91 0.48
N LEU A 45 -4.45 -11.58 0.63
CA LEU A 45 -5.67 -10.99 1.18
C LEU A 45 -5.48 -10.55 2.65
N GLY A 46 -4.88 -11.39 3.47
CA GLY A 46 -4.54 -11.08 4.87
C GLY A 46 -3.62 -9.87 4.99
N SER A 47 -2.59 -9.80 4.15
CA SER A 47 -1.68 -8.65 4.06
C SER A 47 -2.43 -7.36 3.69
N GLY A 48 -3.31 -7.40 2.69
CA GLY A 48 -4.12 -6.24 2.28
C GLY A 48 -5.05 -5.74 3.38
N ILE A 49 -5.70 -6.64 4.11
CA ILE A 49 -6.54 -6.29 5.26
C ILE A 49 -5.71 -5.65 6.36
N SER A 50 -4.56 -6.24 6.70
CA SER A 50 -3.66 -5.71 7.73
C SER A 50 -3.13 -4.33 7.36
N ALA A 51 -2.77 -4.11 6.09
CA ALA A 51 -2.34 -2.81 5.58
C ALA A 51 -3.46 -1.76 5.68
N ALA A 52 -4.70 -2.12 5.36
CA ALA A 52 -5.84 -1.21 5.49
C ALA A 52 -6.10 -0.80 6.94
N VAL A 53 -6.02 -1.75 7.87
CA VAL A 53 -6.13 -1.48 9.32
C VAL A 53 -4.98 -0.57 9.77
N ALA A 54 -3.74 -0.87 9.38
CA ALA A 54 -2.57 -0.06 9.72
C ALA A 54 -2.70 1.40 9.24
N MET A 55 -3.22 1.63 8.02
CA MET A 55 -3.47 2.98 7.48
C MET A 55 -4.47 3.77 8.33
N ILE A 56 -5.56 3.12 8.78
CA ILE A 56 -6.56 3.76 9.65
C ILE A 56 -5.93 4.14 11.00
N TYR A 57 -5.22 3.20 11.62
CA TYR A 57 -4.54 3.46 12.89
C TYR A 57 -3.47 4.54 12.77
N LEU A 58 -2.71 4.55 11.68
CA LEU A 58 -1.71 5.58 11.40
C LEU A 58 -2.36 6.98 11.34
N ASN A 59 -3.46 7.13 10.62
CA ASN A 59 -4.20 8.39 10.53
C ASN A 59 -4.72 8.84 11.89
N VAL A 60 -5.26 7.93 12.70
CA VAL A 60 -5.75 8.24 14.05
C VAL A 60 -4.58 8.60 14.98
N SER A 61 -3.51 7.80 14.99
CA SER A 61 -2.34 8.03 15.84
C SER A 61 -1.66 9.37 15.53
N ARG A 62 -1.65 9.76 14.24
CA ARG A 62 -1.04 11.00 13.81
C ARG A 62 -1.73 12.26 14.35
N ARG A 63 -2.96 12.14 14.77
CA ARG A 63 -3.70 13.25 15.42
C ARG A 63 -3.27 13.50 16.87
N HIS A 64 -2.64 12.51 17.51
CA HIS A 64 -2.29 12.54 18.94
C HIS A 64 -0.79 12.48 19.19
N HIS A 65 -0.02 12.00 18.23
CA HIS A 65 1.42 11.78 18.35
C HIS A 65 2.17 12.37 17.15
N ASP A 66 3.42 12.75 17.37
CA ASP A 66 4.31 13.21 16.31
C ASP A 66 4.80 12.05 15.43
N SER A 67 5.25 12.37 14.22
CA SER A 67 5.71 11.38 13.25
C SER A 67 6.89 10.53 13.78
N GLN A 68 7.79 11.16 14.53
CA GLN A 68 8.99 10.49 15.02
C GLN A 68 8.64 9.41 16.04
N THR A 69 7.75 9.71 16.98
CA THR A 69 7.27 8.74 17.97
C THR A 69 6.56 7.56 17.30
N ILE A 70 5.67 7.83 16.34
CA ILE A 70 4.97 6.77 15.62
C ILE A 70 5.95 5.86 14.88
N LEU A 71 6.92 6.44 14.16
CA LEU A 71 7.91 5.67 13.42
C LEU A 71 8.84 4.88 14.32
N PHE A 72 9.25 5.46 15.45
CA PHE A 72 10.07 4.77 16.45
C PHE A 72 9.39 3.49 16.94
N PHE A 73 8.13 3.59 17.35
CA PHE A 73 7.39 2.41 17.81
C PHE A 73 7.10 1.43 16.66
N MET A 74 6.74 1.92 15.49
CA MET A 74 6.45 1.08 14.33
C MET A 74 7.67 0.27 13.89
N PHE A 75 8.82 0.90 13.72
CA PHE A 75 10.05 0.21 13.34
C PHE A 75 10.65 -0.60 14.50
N GLY A 76 10.62 -0.07 15.74
CA GLY A 76 11.14 -0.74 16.92
C GLY A 76 10.38 -2.04 17.22
N LEU A 77 9.07 -1.95 17.40
CA LEU A 77 8.24 -3.14 17.64
C LEU A 77 8.23 -4.07 16.43
N GLY A 78 8.19 -3.51 15.20
CA GLY A 78 8.24 -4.29 13.98
C GLY A 78 9.53 -5.11 13.87
N SER A 79 10.69 -4.52 14.15
CA SER A 79 11.98 -5.22 14.11
C SER A 79 12.07 -6.32 15.16
N VAL A 80 11.59 -6.07 16.38
CA VAL A 80 11.56 -7.09 17.45
C VAL A 80 10.67 -8.28 17.05
N LEU A 81 9.48 -8.00 16.50
CA LEU A 81 8.56 -9.05 16.05
C LEU A 81 9.14 -9.86 14.90
N ILE A 82 9.70 -9.20 13.88
CA ILE A 82 10.31 -9.89 12.73
C ILE A 82 11.52 -10.71 13.19
N PHE A 83 12.37 -10.15 14.04
CA PHE A 83 13.50 -10.89 14.60
C PHE A 83 13.04 -12.13 15.36
N SER A 84 12.03 -12.00 16.22
CA SER A 84 11.52 -13.10 17.03
C SER A 84 10.92 -14.23 16.19
N LEU A 85 10.21 -13.88 15.09
CA LEU A 85 9.53 -14.86 14.23
C LEU A 85 10.46 -15.48 13.19
N PHE A 86 11.44 -14.73 12.69
CA PHE A 86 12.24 -15.10 11.52
C PHE A 86 13.75 -15.14 11.80
N HIS A 87 14.18 -15.24 13.06
CA HIS A 87 15.61 -15.24 13.41
C HIS A 87 16.42 -16.34 12.70
N GLN A 88 15.77 -17.45 12.35
CA GLN A 88 16.41 -18.54 11.61
C GLN A 88 16.68 -18.23 10.13
N ALA A 89 15.97 -17.24 9.56
CA ALA A 89 16.14 -16.80 8.18
C ALA A 89 17.14 -15.65 8.05
N ILE A 90 17.73 -15.19 9.15
CA ILE A 90 18.70 -14.10 9.13
C ILE A 90 20.03 -14.61 8.61
N PHE A 91 20.53 -13.96 7.58
CA PHE A 91 21.84 -14.20 7.00
C PHE A 91 22.73 -12.96 7.18
N LEU A 92 24.04 -13.15 7.15
CA LEU A 92 24.98 -12.03 7.12
C LEU A 92 25.22 -11.64 5.66
N PRO A 93 24.78 -10.44 5.25
CA PRO A 93 24.93 -9.98 3.88
C PRO A 93 26.41 -9.69 3.56
N ASP A 94 26.79 -9.86 2.30
CA ASP A 94 28.07 -9.37 1.79
C ASP A 94 28.07 -7.84 1.66
N ALA A 95 29.21 -7.25 1.28
CA ALA A 95 29.36 -5.78 1.17
C ALA A 95 28.42 -5.19 0.13
N THR A 96 28.17 -5.88 -0.97
CA THR A 96 27.29 -5.44 -2.05
C THR A 96 25.82 -5.52 -1.63
N GLU A 97 25.44 -6.64 -1.04
CA GLU A 97 24.10 -6.86 -0.49
C GLU A 97 23.80 -5.84 0.63
N LEU A 98 24.78 -5.58 1.51
CA LEU A 98 24.65 -4.59 2.59
C LEU A 98 24.42 -3.17 2.02
N PHE A 99 25.09 -2.81 0.93
CA PHE A 99 24.88 -1.51 0.26
C PHE A 99 23.44 -1.39 -0.29
N PHE A 100 22.95 -2.43 -0.98
CA PHE A 100 21.59 -2.41 -1.51
C PHE A 100 20.54 -2.45 -0.39
N LEU A 101 20.72 -3.27 0.63
CA LEU A 101 19.83 -3.33 1.80
C LEU A 101 19.80 -1.99 2.55
N GLY A 102 20.96 -1.36 2.76
CA GLY A 102 21.07 -0.05 3.39
C GLY A 102 20.37 1.04 2.59
N SER A 103 20.56 1.05 1.27
CA SER A 103 19.91 2.02 0.38
C SER A 103 18.39 1.83 0.38
N CYS A 104 17.92 0.59 0.32
CA CYS A 104 16.50 0.25 0.41
C CYS A 104 15.90 0.66 1.77
N ALA A 105 16.62 0.39 2.86
CA ALA A 105 16.18 0.78 4.20
C ALA A 105 16.06 2.30 4.34
N LEU A 106 17.05 3.07 3.87
CA LEU A 106 17.00 4.53 3.89
C LEU A 106 15.82 5.06 3.08
N ALA A 107 15.64 4.58 1.86
CA ALA A 107 14.51 4.97 1.01
C ALA A 107 13.17 4.61 1.67
N GLY A 108 13.08 3.43 2.28
CA GLY A 108 11.90 2.97 3.02
C GLY A 108 11.58 3.86 4.23
N ILE A 109 12.58 4.21 5.03
CA ILE A 109 12.43 5.11 6.19
C ILE A 109 11.95 6.48 5.74
N LEU A 110 12.58 7.07 4.71
CA LEU A 110 12.18 8.36 4.17
C LEU A 110 10.76 8.33 3.63
N GLY A 111 10.42 7.31 2.84
CA GLY A 111 9.07 7.15 2.30
C GLY A 111 8.02 7.01 3.39
N GLN A 112 8.31 6.22 4.42
CA GLN A 112 7.39 6.05 5.54
C GLN A 112 7.25 7.33 6.39
N TYR A 113 8.35 8.07 6.57
CA TYR A 113 8.30 9.36 7.24
C TYR A 113 7.42 10.36 6.49
N LEU A 114 7.60 10.47 5.17
CA LEU A 114 6.80 11.36 4.32
C LEU A 114 5.31 11.00 4.34
N ILE A 115 4.97 9.72 4.26
CA ILE A 115 3.59 9.25 4.37
C ILE A 115 3.01 9.60 5.74
N THR A 116 3.74 9.28 6.81
CA THR A 116 3.28 9.55 8.18
C THR A 116 3.10 11.05 8.42
N TYR A 117 4.04 11.87 7.95
CA TYR A 117 3.93 13.32 8.03
C TYR A 117 2.77 13.85 7.18
N GLY A 118 2.59 13.32 5.98
CA GLY A 118 1.48 13.69 5.08
C GLY A 118 0.10 13.49 5.71
N PHE A 119 -0.07 12.49 6.58
CA PHE A 119 -1.34 12.27 7.29
C PHE A 119 -1.73 13.37 8.29
N LEU A 120 -0.88 14.37 8.51
CA LEU A 120 -1.30 15.62 9.17
C LEU A 120 -2.27 16.44 8.32
N TYR A 121 -2.12 16.37 7.01
CA TYR A 121 -2.78 17.27 6.05
C TYR A 121 -3.90 16.57 5.28
N VAL A 122 -3.96 15.26 5.33
CA VAL A 122 -4.91 14.45 4.57
C VAL A 122 -5.63 13.45 5.45
N THR A 123 -6.82 13.06 5.03
CA THR A 123 -7.58 11.97 5.67
C THR A 123 -6.99 10.60 5.28
N ALA A 124 -7.35 9.54 6.01
CA ALA A 124 -6.93 8.17 5.69
C ALA A 124 -7.33 7.76 4.26
N VAL A 125 -8.45 8.26 3.78
CA VAL A 125 -8.94 7.97 2.42
C VAL A 125 -8.11 8.69 1.38
N GLU A 126 -7.87 9.98 1.53
CA GLU A 126 -7.01 10.76 0.62
C GLU A 126 -5.59 10.20 0.60
N GLY A 127 -5.02 9.88 1.77
CA GLY A 127 -3.70 9.25 1.87
C GLY A 127 -3.64 7.89 1.17
N SER A 128 -4.69 7.07 1.24
CA SER A 128 -4.75 5.79 0.53
C SER A 128 -4.82 5.97 -1.00
N ILE A 129 -5.52 7.03 -1.45
CA ILE A 129 -5.61 7.40 -2.86
C ILE A 129 -4.24 7.82 -3.39
N ILE A 130 -3.57 8.75 -2.70
CA ILE A 130 -2.22 9.20 -3.06
C ILE A 130 -1.26 8.01 -3.07
N SER A 131 -1.34 7.13 -2.06
CA SER A 131 -0.51 5.93 -1.98
C SER A 131 -0.74 4.95 -3.13
N SER A 132 -1.93 4.92 -3.73
CA SER A 132 -2.21 4.04 -4.85
C SER A 132 -1.53 4.47 -6.16
N THR A 133 -1.10 5.74 -6.26
CA THR A 133 -0.30 6.24 -7.40
C THR A 133 1.02 5.45 -7.53
N ARG A 134 1.53 4.87 -6.44
CA ARG A 134 2.70 3.98 -6.48
C ARG A 134 2.50 2.75 -7.38
N ILE A 135 1.26 2.30 -7.57
CA ILE A 135 0.94 1.18 -8.48
C ILE A 135 1.30 1.55 -9.91
N LEU A 136 0.92 2.77 -10.35
CA LEU A 136 1.29 3.28 -11.67
C LEU A 136 2.81 3.48 -11.81
N LEU A 137 3.44 4.03 -10.78
CA LEU A 137 4.90 4.19 -10.77
C LEU A 137 5.61 2.83 -10.84
N ALA A 138 5.17 1.84 -10.08
CA ALA A 138 5.73 0.49 -10.13
C ALA A 138 5.54 -0.15 -11.52
N ALA A 139 4.36 0.03 -12.13
CA ALA A 139 4.06 -0.49 -13.46
C ALA A 139 4.96 0.10 -14.56
N ILE A 140 5.39 1.36 -14.40
CA ILE A 140 6.30 2.05 -15.34
C ILE A 140 7.76 1.70 -15.03
N LEU A 141 8.14 1.76 -13.76
CA LEU A 141 9.54 1.63 -13.36
C LEU A 141 10.02 0.18 -13.30
N GLY A 142 9.13 -0.79 -13.03
CA GLY A 142 9.46 -2.21 -12.96
C GLY A 142 10.14 -2.71 -14.26
N PRO A 143 9.51 -2.55 -15.43
CA PRO A 143 10.12 -2.92 -16.70
C PRO A 143 11.42 -2.17 -17.02
N LEU A 144 11.52 -0.88 -16.61
CA LEU A 144 12.68 -0.04 -16.92
C LEU A 144 13.89 -0.33 -16.03
N LEU A 145 13.68 -0.64 -14.74
CA LEU A 145 14.76 -0.77 -13.76
C LEU A 145 15.16 -2.23 -13.49
N ILE A 146 14.20 -3.15 -13.53
CA ILE A 146 14.38 -4.53 -13.07
C ILE A 146 14.13 -5.54 -14.21
N ALA A 147 13.87 -5.03 -15.43
CA ALA A 147 13.53 -5.85 -16.60
C ALA A 147 12.33 -6.80 -16.35
N GLU A 148 11.39 -6.38 -15.50
CA GLU A 148 10.13 -7.12 -15.34
C GLU A 148 9.32 -7.09 -16.63
N PRO A 149 8.50 -8.11 -16.92
CA PRO A 149 7.60 -8.07 -18.07
C PRO A 149 6.66 -6.87 -17.96
N ALA A 150 6.57 -6.10 -19.05
CA ALA A 150 5.65 -4.98 -19.11
C ALA A 150 4.20 -5.46 -18.94
N LEU A 151 3.38 -4.64 -18.31
CA LEU A 151 1.96 -4.95 -18.17
C LEU A 151 1.32 -5.18 -19.54
N THR A 152 0.41 -6.12 -19.61
CA THR A 152 -0.45 -6.32 -20.77
C THR A 152 -1.34 -5.08 -21.01
N LEU A 153 -1.94 -4.96 -22.17
CA LEU A 153 -2.89 -3.87 -22.45
C LEU A 153 -4.02 -3.84 -21.40
N ALA A 154 -4.52 -5.00 -21.00
CA ALA A 154 -5.52 -5.13 -19.94
C ALA A 154 -4.97 -4.61 -18.59
N GLY A 155 -3.73 -4.93 -18.24
CA GLY A 155 -3.07 -4.42 -17.04
C GLY A 155 -2.95 -2.90 -17.03
N TRP A 156 -2.58 -2.28 -18.15
CA TRP A 156 -2.55 -0.81 -18.30
C TRP A 156 -3.93 -0.19 -18.13
N CYS A 157 -4.97 -0.76 -18.76
CA CYS A 157 -6.34 -0.31 -18.56
C CYS A 157 -6.76 -0.41 -17.09
N GLY A 158 -6.39 -1.50 -16.42
CA GLY A 158 -6.63 -1.69 -14.98
C GLY A 158 -5.93 -0.63 -14.12
N ALA A 159 -4.66 -0.33 -14.40
CA ALA A 159 -3.89 0.69 -13.67
C ALA A 159 -4.50 2.09 -13.83
N VAL A 160 -4.90 2.46 -15.04
CA VAL A 160 -5.62 3.72 -15.32
C VAL A 160 -6.97 3.74 -14.59
N LEU A 161 -7.70 2.64 -14.58
CA LEU A 161 -9.00 2.54 -13.90
C LEU A 161 -8.86 2.75 -12.40
N ILE A 162 -7.84 2.17 -11.75
CA ILE A 162 -7.52 2.40 -10.35
C ILE A 162 -7.23 3.88 -10.10
N PHE A 163 -6.40 4.49 -10.95
CA PHE A 163 -6.04 5.89 -10.80
C PHE A 163 -7.27 6.80 -10.93
N VAL A 164 -8.09 6.60 -11.95
CA VAL A 164 -9.33 7.37 -12.16
C VAL A 164 -10.29 7.18 -10.98
N ALA A 165 -10.46 5.96 -10.48
CA ALA A 165 -11.28 5.68 -9.32
C ALA A 165 -10.81 6.46 -8.09
N ASN A 166 -9.50 6.50 -7.87
CA ASN A 166 -8.90 7.22 -6.76
C ASN A 166 -9.09 8.73 -6.88
N VAL A 167 -8.83 9.30 -8.06
CA VAL A 167 -9.04 10.73 -8.33
C VAL A 167 -10.52 11.10 -8.16
N ALA A 168 -11.45 10.31 -8.71
CA ALA A 168 -12.88 10.53 -8.55
C ALA A 168 -13.31 10.52 -7.08
N LEU A 169 -12.74 9.64 -6.26
CA LEU A 169 -13.01 9.60 -4.84
C LEU A 169 -12.45 10.82 -4.10
N ALA A 170 -11.27 11.32 -4.51
CA ALA A 170 -10.63 12.51 -3.93
C ALA A 170 -11.46 13.77 -4.23
N VAL A 171 -11.76 14.01 -5.50
CA VAL A 171 -12.53 15.20 -5.95
C VAL A 171 -13.91 15.27 -5.32
N ARG A 172 -14.52 14.12 -5.04
CA ARG A 172 -15.87 14.09 -4.46
C ARG A 172 -15.92 14.41 -2.97
N ARG A 173 -14.79 14.36 -2.28
CA ARG A 173 -14.68 14.62 -0.84
C ARG A 173 -14.12 16.00 -0.49
N SER A 174 -13.57 16.71 -1.49
CA SER A 174 -13.21 18.12 -1.41
C SER A 174 -14.45 19.01 -1.54
#